data_bcf87fe30671a26bc78fb630e77a1df2
#
_entry.id   bcf87fe30671a26bc78fb630e77a1df2
#
_cell.length_a   1.000
_cell.length_b   1.000
_cell.length_c   1.000
_cell.angle_alpha   90.00
_cell.angle_beta   90.00
_cell.angle_gamma   90.00
#
_symmetry.space_group_name_H-M   'P 1'
#
loop_
_entity.id
_entity.type
_entity.pdbx_description
1 polymer ?
#
loop_
_entity_poly.entity_id
_entity_poly.type
_entity_poly.pdbx_seq_one_letter_code
_entity_poly.pdbx_strand_id
1 'polypeptide(L)'
;MTLSAAISERLALGPRFEHWLLERVRRLRGPAELPATLEYRDIYVMPTRFGAWFGVLLALMVVAGLNFNNNMTLLLVFLLGSIAMLTTLLAYRNLAGIRLDAILVKPAFAGEAAQFQLLLKNPEERHRFAIQAIADESVDCADIEPQNTRRLVVEQTAGQRGWLAMEPFRLENRFPLRLFRGWSVVIPRARCLVYPCPAVNPPPLPQSGRGDHGAAQRGEGEHFHGLREYQPGDPLRRIAWRTSARHQKLYSREMEAPRD
;
A
#
# COMPACT_ATOMS: atom_id res chain seq x y z
N MET A 1 19.37 16.27 -3.66
CA MET A 1 18.75 16.86 -2.46
C MET A 1 17.66 15.90 -2.05
N THR A 2 17.88 15.16 -0.99
CA THR A 2 17.21 13.93 -0.59
C THR A 2 15.80 14.17 -0.10
N LEU A 3 14.85 13.34 -0.53
CA LEU A 3 13.43 13.25 -0.10
C LEU A 3 13.25 13.25 1.45
N SER A 4 14.29 12.92 2.21
CA SER A 4 14.33 12.89 3.67
C SER A 4 14.05 14.27 4.33
N ALA A 5 14.32 15.39 3.67
CA ALA A 5 14.09 16.72 4.24
C ALA A 5 12.62 17.15 4.23
N ALA A 6 11.78 16.55 3.38
CA ALA A 6 10.35 16.87 3.31
C ALA A 6 9.52 16.19 4.43
N ILE A 7 10.05 15.14 5.06
CA ILE A 7 9.38 14.37 6.11
C ILE A 7 9.42 15.10 7.46
N SER A 8 10.37 16.03 7.69
CA SER A 8 10.57 16.68 8.99
C SER A 8 9.70 17.91 9.25
N GLU A 9 8.92 18.40 8.30
CA GLU A 9 7.93 19.47 8.57
C GLU A 9 6.67 18.93 9.27
N ARG A 10 6.89 18.28 10.39
CA ARG A 10 5.81 17.82 11.27
C ARG A 10 5.16 19.05 11.92
N LEU A 11 3.86 19.08 11.87
CA LEU A 11 2.84 19.91 12.53
C LEU A 11 3.28 21.01 13.50
N ALA A 12 2.55 22.12 13.44
CA ALA A 12 2.49 23.14 14.49
C ALA A 12 1.94 22.60 15.83
N LEU A 13 1.19 21.52 15.79
CA LEU A 13 0.67 20.81 16.95
C LEU A 13 1.54 19.56 17.16
N GLY A 14 2.09 19.39 18.36
CA GLY A 14 3.07 18.36 18.66
C GLY A 14 2.62 16.93 18.27
N PRO A 15 3.57 16.00 18.08
CA PRO A 15 3.31 14.64 17.58
C PRO A 15 2.26 13.87 18.39
N ARG A 16 2.10 14.20 19.68
CA ARG A 16 1.08 13.60 20.56
C ARG A 16 -0.35 13.95 20.18
N PHE A 17 -0.59 15.19 19.72
CA PHE A 17 -1.93 15.63 19.33
C PHE A 17 -2.35 15.02 17.98
N GLU A 18 -1.40 14.87 17.07
CA GLU A 18 -1.62 14.20 15.79
C GLU A 18 -1.99 12.73 15.98
N HIS A 19 -1.26 12.03 16.82
CA HIS A 19 -1.52 10.63 17.15
C HIS A 19 -2.91 10.47 17.83
N TRP A 20 -3.24 11.34 18.77
CA TRP A 20 -4.55 11.33 19.43
C TRP A 20 -5.70 11.60 18.45
N LEU A 21 -5.52 12.55 17.52
CA LEU A 21 -6.52 12.87 16.49
C LEU A 21 -6.72 11.69 15.53
N LEU A 22 -5.65 11.06 15.08
CA LEU A 22 -5.69 9.89 14.22
C LEU A 22 -6.40 8.73 14.92
N GLU A 23 -6.11 8.47 16.19
CA GLU A 23 -6.80 7.44 16.96
C GLU A 23 -8.29 7.73 17.12
N ARG A 24 -8.65 8.99 17.38
CA ARG A 24 -10.04 9.39 17.53
C ARG A 24 -10.82 9.26 16.23
N VAL A 25 -10.23 9.69 15.11
CA VAL A 25 -10.83 9.52 13.78
C VAL A 25 -10.95 8.04 13.42
N ARG A 26 -9.94 7.24 13.73
CA ARG A 26 -9.95 5.78 13.54
C ARG A 26 -11.08 5.09 14.30
N ARG A 27 -11.38 5.53 15.53
CA ARG A 27 -12.50 4.98 16.33
C ARG A 27 -13.88 5.37 15.81
N LEU A 28 -13.99 6.53 15.17
CA LEU A 28 -15.25 7.07 14.67
C LEU A 28 -15.57 6.60 13.24
N ARG A 29 -14.57 6.14 12.49
CA ARG A 29 -14.72 5.67 11.11
C ARG A 29 -14.60 4.16 11.06
N GLY A 30 -15.61 3.56 10.45
CA GLY A 30 -15.54 2.16 10.02
C GLY A 30 -14.56 1.99 8.83
N PRO A 31 -14.19 0.73 8.51
CA PRO A 31 -13.39 0.45 7.34
C PRO A 31 -14.11 0.91 6.07
N ALA A 32 -13.37 1.56 5.18
CA ALA A 32 -13.89 2.04 3.91
C ALA A 32 -14.24 0.87 2.98
N GLU A 33 -15.46 0.86 2.48
CA GLU A 33 -15.87 -0.03 1.39
C GLU A 33 -15.52 0.63 0.06
N LEU A 34 -14.79 -0.09 -0.77
CA LEU A 34 -14.39 0.40 -2.09
C LEU A 34 -15.52 0.13 -3.11
N PRO A 35 -15.78 1.09 -4.00
CA PRO A 35 -15.15 2.39 -4.17
C PRO A 35 -15.61 3.42 -3.12
N ALA A 36 -14.66 4.13 -2.51
CA ALA A 36 -14.91 5.13 -1.47
C ALA A 36 -14.68 6.54 -2.00
N THR A 37 -15.68 7.42 -1.84
CA THR A 37 -15.53 8.84 -2.17
C THR A 37 -15.23 9.63 -0.89
N LEU A 38 -14.27 10.53 -0.95
CA LEU A 38 -13.99 11.44 0.16
C LEU A 38 -15.11 12.49 0.24
N GLU A 39 -16.01 12.29 1.20
CA GLU A 39 -17.08 13.24 1.46
C GLU A 39 -16.57 14.48 2.18
N TYR A 40 -17.36 15.53 2.12
CA TYR A 40 -17.07 16.80 2.78
C TYR A 40 -16.86 16.67 4.29
N ARG A 41 -17.52 15.73 4.95
CA ARG A 41 -17.40 15.46 6.39
C ARG A 41 -16.10 14.78 6.78
N ASP A 42 -15.38 14.26 5.80
CA ASP A 42 -14.19 13.44 5.98
C ASP A 42 -12.90 14.25 5.93
N ILE A 43 -13.00 15.54 5.59
CA ILE A 43 -11.86 16.40 5.33
C ILE A 43 -11.71 17.38 6.48
N TYR A 44 -10.56 17.33 7.09
CA TYR A 44 -10.16 18.26 8.15
C TYR A 44 -9.16 19.25 7.55
N VAL A 45 -9.36 20.54 7.87
CA VAL A 45 -8.43 21.59 7.45
C VAL A 45 -7.80 22.22 8.68
N MET A 46 -6.48 22.31 8.69
CA MET A 46 -5.71 22.89 9.79
C MET A 46 -4.65 23.84 9.25
N PRO A 47 -4.33 24.92 9.97
CA PRO A 47 -3.20 25.78 9.62
C PRO A 47 -1.89 25.00 9.77
N THR A 48 -0.97 25.21 8.85
CA THR A 48 0.41 24.74 8.98
C THR A 48 1.19 25.64 9.93
N ARG A 49 2.43 25.27 10.28
CA ARG A 49 3.32 26.17 11.03
C ARG A 49 3.49 27.51 10.33
N PHE A 50 3.68 27.45 9.01
CA PHE A 50 3.79 28.66 8.20
C PHE A 50 2.50 29.47 8.22
N GLY A 51 1.33 28.81 8.11
CA GLY A 51 0.02 29.46 8.21
C GLY A 51 -0.23 30.08 9.59
N ALA A 52 0.20 29.43 10.67
CA ALA A 52 0.11 29.99 12.02
C ALA A 52 0.96 31.25 12.19
N TRP A 53 2.23 31.23 11.76
CA TRP A 53 3.08 32.41 11.77
C TRP A 53 2.53 33.53 10.88
N PHE A 54 1.98 33.19 9.72
CA PHE A 54 1.31 34.15 8.85
C PHE A 54 0.11 34.80 9.56
N GLY A 55 -0.68 34.01 10.28
CA GLY A 55 -1.79 34.52 11.09
C GLY A 55 -1.33 35.47 12.20
N VAL A 56 -0.24 35.14 12.90
CA VAL A 56 0.35 36.05 13.93
C VAL A 56 0.83 37.34 13.28
N LEU A 57 1.49 37.27 12.11
CA LEU A 57 1.92 38.47 11.40
C LEU A 57 0.73 39.36 11.02
N LEU A 58 -0.34 38.77 10.49
CA LEU A 58 -1.57 39.54 10.18
C LEU A 58 -2.15 40.20 11.43
N ALA A 59 -2.21 39.50 12.56
CA ALA A 59 -2.70 40.05 13.82
C ALA A 59 -1.86 41.25 14.29
N LEU A 60 -0.54 41.16 14.23
CA LEU A 60 0.36 42.27 14.56
C LEU A 60 0.16 43.45 13.61
N MET A 61 -0.04 43.21 12.32
CA MET A 61 -0.32 44.25 11.32
C MET A 61 -1.67 44.93 11.62
N VAL A 62 -2.70 44.19 12.04
CA VAL A 62 -3.99 44.78 12.48
C VAL A 62 -3.77 45.75 13.66
N VAL A 63 -3.07 45.26 14.69
CA VAL A 63 -2.78 46.07 15.87
C VAL A 63 -2.01 47.36 15.51
N ALA A 64 -0.98 47.22 14.68
CA ALA A 64 -0.19 48.36 14.20
C ALA A 64 -1.06 49.33 13.36
N GLY A 65 -1.86 48.80 12.41
CA GLY A 65 -2.75 49.60 11.57
C GLY A 65 -3.75 50.41 12.36
N LEU A 66 -4.34 49.83 13.40
CA LEU A 66 -5.27 50.48 14.29
C LEU A 66 -4.56 51.52 15.20
N ASN A 67 -3.41 51.17 15.78
CA ASN A 67 -2.67 52.05 16.68
C ASN A 67 -2.15 53.30 15.98
N PHE A 68 -1.64 53.17 14.76
CA PHE A 68 -1.10 54.27 13.98
C PHE A 68 -2.11 54.89 13.00
N ASN A 69 -3.38 54.49 13.09
CA ASN A 69 -4.48 54.95 12.25
C ASN A 69 -4.12 54.87 10.71
N ASN A 70 -3.43 53.81 10.32
CA ASN A 70 -2.92 53.63 8.96
C ASN A 70 -3.86 52.76 8.13
N ASN A 71 -4.69 53.40 7.30
CA ASN A 71 -5.68 52.76 6.47
C ASN A 71 -5.04 51.84 5.40
N MET A 72 -3.84 52.17 4.91
CA MET A 72 -3.13 51.34 3.92
C MET A 72 -2.69 49.99 4.50
N THR A 73 -2.24 49.99 5.76
CA THR A 73 -1.90 48.76 6.47
C THR A 73 -3.13 47.89 6.67
N LEU A 74 -4.26 48.48 7.07
CA LEU A 74 -5.52 47.75 7.24
C LEU A 74 -6.02 47.16 5.92
N LEU A 75 -5.95 47.92 4.82
CA LEU A 75 -6.29 47.44 3.48
C LEU A 75 -5.44 46.21 3.10
N LEU A 76 -4.12 46.29 3.33
CA LEU A 76 -3.22 45.16 3.05
C LEU A 76 -3.56 43.92 3.88
N VAL A 77 -3.88 44.12 5.18
CA VAL A 77 -4.29 43.01 6.07
C VAL A 77 -5.56 42.33 5.58
N PHE A 78 -6.57 43.11 5.17
CA PHE A 78 -7.80 42.54 4.62
C PHE A 78 -7.57 41.82 3.32
N LEU A 79 -6.72 42.34 2.44
CA LEU A 79 -6.33 41.68 1.22
C LEU A 79 -5.65 40.32 1.49
N LEU A 80 -4.62 40.31 2.33
CA LEU A 80 -3.88 39.09 2.69
C LEU A 80 -4.75 38.08 3.44
N GLY A 81 -5.63 38.57 4.33
CA GLY A 81 -6.62 37.74 5.02
C GLY A 81 -7.62 37.06 4.06
N SER A 82 -8.09 37.82 3.08
CA SER A 82 -8.97 37.29 2.03
C SER A 82 -8.29 36.19 1.21
N ILE A 83 -7.00 36.37 0.87
CA ILE A 83 -6.20 35.36 0.18
C ILE A 83 -6.04 34.12 1.08
N ALA A 84 -5.79 34.29 2.37
CA ALA A 84 -5.70 33.16 3.31
C ALA A 84 -7.02 32.39 3.39
N MET A 85 -8.15 33.08 3.44
CA MET A 85 -9.47 32.44 3.44
C MET A 85 -9.75 31.68 2.14
N LEU A 86 -9.40 32.26 1.00
CA LEU A 86 -9.51 31.61 -0.30
C LEU A 86 -8.65 30.35 -0.39
N THR A 87 -7.41 30.40 0.13
CA THR A 87 -6.54 29.20 0.17
C THR A 87 -7.11 28.09 1.04
N THR A 88 -7.78 28.41 2.15
CA THR A 88 -8.47 27.42 2.97
C THR A 88 -9.55 26.70 2.17
N LEU A 89 -10.38 27.46 1.45
CA LEU A 89 -11.42 26.90 0.60
C LEU A 89 -10.85 26.05 -0.53
N LEU A 90 -9.77 26.50 -1.16
CA LEU A 90 -9.09 25.76 -2.24
C LEU A 90 -8.45 24.48 -1.74
N ALA A 91 -7.78 24.50 -0.57
CA ALA A 91 -7.21 23.31 0.04
C ALA A 91 -8.28 22.25 0.33
N TYR A 92 -9.42 22.68 0.86
CA TYR A 92 -10.57 21.83 1.10
C TYR A 92 -11.15 21.23 -0.20
N ARG A 93 -11.45 22.10 -1.18
CA ARG A 93 -12.02 21.70 -2.47
C ARG A 93 -11.09 20.80 -3.29
N ASN A 94 -9.78 20.88 -3.08
CA ASN A 94 -8.80 20.07 -3.77
C ASN A 94 -8.83 18.58 -3.34
N LEU A 95 -9.27 18.28 -2.12
CA LEU A 95 -9.45 16.90 -1.61
C LEU A 95 -10.88 16.39 -1.78
N ALA A 96 -11.88 17.28 -1.64
CA ALA A 96 -13.28 16.90 -1.67
C ALA A 96 -13.68 16.28 -3.01
N GLY A 97 -14.38 15.14 -2.96
CA GLY A 97 -14.86 14.43 -4.14
C GLY A 97 -13.82 13.51 -4.81
N ILE A 98 -12.59 13.40 -4.30
CA ILE A 98 -11.66 12.37 -4.78
C ILE A 98 -12.25 10.99 -4.44
N ARG A 99 -12.20 10.08 -5.39
CA ARG A 99 -12.69 8.71 -5.24
C ARG A 99 -11.54 7.72 -5.24
N LEU A 100 -11.48 6.89 -4.22
CA LEU A 100 -10.60 5.72 -4.17
C LEU A 100 -11.34 4.55 -4.81
N ASP A 101 -11.00 4.23 -6.06
CA ASP A 101 -11.70 3.18 -6.83
C ASP A 101 -11.25 1.78 -6.41
N ALA A 102 -9.95 1.56 -6.25
CA ALA A 102 -9.39 0.27 -5.90
C ALA A 102 -8.02 0.41 -5.20
N ILE A 103 -7.63 -0.63 -4.49
CA ILE A 103 -6.28 -0.81 -3.96
C ILE A 103 -5.73 -2.10 -4.56
N LEU A 104 -4.71 -1.97 -5.42
CA LEU A 104 -4.02 -3.10 -6.00
C LEU A 104 -2.84 -3.48 -5.10
N VAL A 105 -2.71 -4.77 -4.82
CA VAL A 105 -1.69 -5.28 -3.89
C VAL A 105 -0.83 -6.28 -4.62
N LYS A 106 0.48 -6.11 -4.54
CA LYS A 106 1.44 -7.11 -5.01
C LYS A 106 1.92 -7.94 -3.83
N PRO A 107 2.01 -9.26 -3.99
CA PRO A 107 2.66 -10.10 -2.97
C PRO A 107 4.11 -9.65 -2.73
N ALA A 108 4.57 -9.79 -1.49
CA ALA A 108 5.94 -9.45 -1.08
C ALA A 108 6.56 -10.60 -0.30
N PHE A 109 7.88 -10.59 -0.13
CA PHE A 109 8.57 -11.52 0.75
C PHE A 109 8.75 -10.91 2.14
N ALA A 110 8.83 -11.79 3.16
CA ALA A 110 9.09 -11.35 4.52
C ALA A 110 10.45 -10.63 4.60
N GLY A 111 10.45 -9.43 5.20
CA GLY A 111 11.62 -8.52 5.23
C GLY A 111 11.62 -7.46 4.14
N GLU A 112 10.76 -7.56 3.12
CA GLU A 112 10.61 -6.56 2.08
C GLU A 112 9.47 -5.58 2.37
N ALA A 113 9.40 -4.49 1.60
CA ALA A 113 8.28 -3.57 1.64
C ALA A 113 7.12 -4.07 0.77
N ALA A 114 5.97 -4.30 1.39
CA ALA A 114 4.72 -4.58 0.69
C ALA A 114 4.19 -3.31 0.05
N GLN A 115 3.93 -3.33 -1.26
CA GLN A 115 3.45 -2.18 -2.03
C GLN A 115 1.94 -2.24 -2.22
N PHE A 116 1.26 -1.22 -1.73
CA PHE A 116 -0.17 -0.98 -1.94
C PHE A 116 -0.35 0.16 -2.93
N GLN A 117 -0.96 -0.13 -4.07
CA GLN A 117 -1.19 0.84 -5.14
C GLN A 117 -2.62 1.36 -5.05
N LEU A 118 -2.76 2.63 -4.67
CA LEU A 118 -4.02 3.32 -4.54
C LEU A 118 -4.44 3.90 -5.89
N LEU A 119 -5.60 3.52 -6.40
CA LEU A 119 -6.17 4.10 -7.62
C LEU A 119 -7.11 5.24 -7.23
N LEU A 120 -6.60 6.47 -7.29
CA LEU A 120 -7.35 7.68 -7.01
C LEU A 120 -7.93 8.25 -8.30
N LYS A 121 -9.24 8.35 -8.38
CA LYS A 121 -9.98 8.93 -9.50
C LYS A 121 -10.45 10.33 -9.15
N ASN A 122 -10.25 11.26 -10.06
CA ASN A 122 -10.85 12.57 -10.03
C ASN A 122 -12.10 12.59 -10.92
N PRO A 123 -13.32 12.56 -10.37
CA PRO A 123 -14.53 12.57 -11.18
C PRO A 123 -14.92 13.96 -11.68
N GLU A 124 -14.24 15.02 -11.24
CA GLU A 124 -14.56 16.39 -11.58
C GLU A 124 -13.70 16.92 -12.74
N GLU A 125 -14.13 18.02 -13.36
CA GLU A 125 -13.46 18.67 -14.50
C GLU A 125 -12.30 19.59 -14.08
N ARG A 126 -11.98 19.68 -12.81
CA ARG A 126 -10.87 20.51 -12.30
C ARG A 126 -9.66 19.67 -11.98
N HIS A 127 -8.46 20.24 -12.18
CA HIS A 127 -7.22 19.63 -11.74
C HIS A 127 -7.15 19.52 -10.19
N ARG A 128 -6.57 18.44 -9.71
CA ARG A 128 -6.23 18.22 -8.31
C ARG A 128 -4.72 18.24 -8.18
N PHE A 129 -4.19 19.12 -7.35
CA PHE A 129 -2.76 19.36 -7.22
C PHE A 129 -2.19 18.79 -5.94
N ALA A 130 -0.98 18.21 -6.03
CA ALA A 130 -0.16 17.81 -4.90
C ALA A 130 -0.93 16.94 -3.87
N ILE A 131 -1.70 15.95 -4.35
CA ILE A 131 -2.36 14.98 -3.48
C ILE A 131 -1.31 14.00 -2.97
N GLN A 132 -1.15 13.92 -1.66
CA GLN A 132 -0.19 13.05 -1.00
C GLN A 132 -0.91 11.90 -0.30
N ALA A 133 -0.40 10.68 -0.50
CA ALA A 133 -0.77 9.53 0.30
C ALA A 133 0.35 9.26 1.29
N ILE A 134 0.01 9.24 2.57
CA ILE A 134 0.97 9.10 3.67
C ILE A 134 0.55 7.92 4.52
N ALA A 135 1.43 6.92 4.63
CA ALA A 135 1.28 5.80 5.56
C ALA A 135 2.64 5.54 6.19
N ASP A 136 2.69 5.55 7.50
CA ASP A 136 3.87 5.38 8.33
C ASP A 136 5.08 6.17 7.79
N GLU A 137 6.06 5.52 7.20
CA GLU A 137 7.26 6.13 6.62
C GLU A 137 7.15 6.43 5.12
N SER A 138 6.11 5.91 4.45
CA SER A 138 5.92 6.06 3.00
C SER A 138 5.09 7.29 2.67
N VAL A 139 5.59 8.10 1.74
CA VAL A 139 4.90 9.26 1.20
C VAL A 139 5.01 9.25 -0.32
N ASP A 140 3.87 9.22 -0.98
CA ASP A 140 3.81 9.40 -2.43
C ASP A 140 2.89 10.58 -2.78
N CYS A 141 3.21 11.30 -3.86
CA CYS A 141 2.54 12.53 -4.25
C CYS A 141 2.30 12.57 -5.75
N ALA A 142 1.09 12.92 -6.15
CA ALA A 142 0.76 13.12 -7.56
C ALA A 142 -0.30 14.20 -7.76
N ASP A 143 -0.28 14.78 -8.95
CA ASP A 143 -1.37 15.59 -9.48
C ASP A 143 -2.35 14.66 -10.20
N ILE A 144 -3.64 14.98 -10.08
CA ILE A 144 -4.70 14.21 -10.74
C ILE A 144 -5.44 15.13 -11.69
N GLU A 145 -5.32 14.83 -12.97
CA GLU A 145 -6.00 15.54 -14.04
C GLU A 145 -7.52 15.34 -13.96
N PRO A 146 -8.29 16.23 -14.61
CA PRO A 146 -9.74 16.10 -14.72
C PRO A 146 -10.15 14.72 -15.28
N GLN A 147 -11.16 14.11 -14.70
CA GLN A 147 -11.74 12.82 -15.12
C GLN A 147 -10.73 11.67 -15.29
N ASN A 148 -9.53 11.83 -14.74
CA ASN A 148 -8.45 10.85 -14.84
C ASN A 148 -8.26 10.09 -13.53
N THR A 149 -7.55 8.94 -13.64
CA THR A 149 -7.16 8.11 -12.50
C THR A 149 -5.65 8.13 -12.35
N ARG A 150 -5.17 8.40 -11.16
CA ARG A 150 -3.74 8.34 -10.82
C ARG A 150 -3.49 7.25 -9.79
N ARG A 151 -2.32 6.65 -9.91
CA ARG A 151 -1.83 5.64 -8.99
C ARG A 151 -0.85 6.29 -8.01
N LEU A 152 -1.12 6.13 -6.75
CA LEU A 152 -0.17 6.42 -5.67
C LEU A 152 0.26 5.11 -5.00
N VAL A 153 1.50 5.03 -4.60
CA VAL A 153 2.07 3.83 -3.98
C VAL A 153 2.37 4.11 -2.52
N VAL A 154 1.85 3.24 -1.66
CA VAL A 154 2.13 3.26 -0.23
C VAL A 154 2.85 1.97 0.12
N GLU A 155 3.96 2.08 0.82
CA GLU A 155 4.79 0.97 1.25
C GLU A 155 4.60 0.70 2.74
N GLN A 156 4.57 -0.57 3.10
CA GLN A 156 4.49 -1.03 4.48
C GLN A 156 5.44 -2.21 4.68
N THR A 157 6.25 -2.18 5.72
CA THR A 157 7.22 -3.26 5.98
C THR A 157 6.52 -4.58 6.31
N ALA A 158 6.84 -5.62 5.55
CA ALA A 158 6.33 -6.98 5.74
C ALA A 158 7.23 -7.77 6.69
N GLY A 159 7.04 -7.63 8.01
CA GLY A 159 7.90 -8.26 9.02
C GLY A 159 7.79 -9.79 9.11
N GLN A 160 6.62 -10.37 8.82
CA GLN A 160 6.34 -11.80 8.98
C GLN A 160 5.54 -12.34 7.80
N ARG A 161 5.73 -13.64 7.49
CA ARG A 161 4.94 -14.33 6.47
C ARG A 161 3.46 -14.44 6.88
N GLY A 162 2.55 -14.39 5.92
CA GLY A 162 1.12 -14.54 6.13
C GLY A 162 0.33 -13.39 5.54
N TRP A 163 -0.85 -13.13 6.07
CA TRP A 163 -1.69 -12.02 5.62
C TRP A 163 -1.35 -10.74 6.37
N LEU A 164 -0.79 -9.76 5.66
CA LEU A 164 -0.53 -8.42 6.15
C LEU A 164 -1.72 -7.53 5.81
N ALA A 165 -2.42 -7.04 6.82
CA ALA A 165 -3.47 -6.05 6.63
C ALA A 165 -2.84 -4.67 6.38
N MET A 166 -3.36 -3.94 5.40
CA MET A 166 -2.94 -2.57 5.13
C MET A 166 -3.32 -1.66 6.31
N GLU A 167 -2.37 -0.88 6.79
CA GLU A 167 -2.60 0.11 7.82
C GLU A 167 -3.41 1.30 7.30
N PRO A 168 -4.11 2.03 8.20
CA PRO A 168 -4.76 3.27 7.84
C PRO A 168 -3.76 4.26 7.25
N PHE A 169 -4.12 4.87 6.13
CA PHE A 169 -3.31 5.90 5.49
C PHE A 169 -4.05 7.22 5.45
N ARG A 170 -3.28 8.30 5.28
CA ARG A 170 -3.79 9.65 5.20
C ARG A 170 -3.62 10.20 3.79
N LEU A 171 -4.70 10.76 3.25
CA LEU A 171 -4.64 11.61 2.07
C LEU A 171 -4.51 13.06 2.54
N GLU A 172 -3.49 13.74 2.07
CA GLU A 172 -3.15 15.09 2.49
C GLU A 172 -2.94 16.00 1.28
N ASN A 173 -3.25 17.28 1.47
CA ASN A 173 -3.03 18.33 0.49
C ASN A 173 -2.62 19.63 1.18
N ARG A 174 -1.64 20.34 0.61
CA ARG A 174 -1.15 21.64 1.08
C ARG A 174 -1.21 22.74 0.02
N PHE A 175 -1.86 22.44 -1.10
CA PHE A 175 -2.05 23.42 -2.18
C PHE A 175 -3.10 24.48 -1.79
N PRO A 176 -2.96 25.80 -2.22
CA PRO A 176 -1.93 26.32 -3.10
C PRO A 176 -0.70 26.90 -2.37
N LEU A 177 -0.85 27.57 -1.25
CA LEU A 177 0.21 28.35 -0.58
C LEU A 177 0.83 27.67 0.64
N ARG A 178 0.47 26.42 0.91
CA ARG A 178 0.91 25.67 2.10
C ARG A 178 0.55 26.36 3.46
N LEU A 179 -0.33 27.36 3.44
CA LEU A 179 -0.83 28.01 4.66
C LEU A 179 -1.72 27.06 5.47
N PHE A 180 -2.52 26.29 4.76
CA PHE A 180 -3.42 25.31 5.34
C PHE A 180 -3.12 23.93 4.77
N ARG A 181 -3.44 22.94 5.58
CA ARG A 181 -3.35 21.52 5.26
C ARG A 181 -4.73 20.91 5.34
N GLY A 182 -5.25 20.43 4.21
CA GLY A 182 -6.41 19.57 4.16
C GLY A 182 -5.96 18.10 4.28
N TRP A 183 -6.66 17.28 5.06
CA TRP A 183 -6.34 15.89 5.21
C TRP A 183 -7.58 15.03 5.52
N SER A 184 -7.50 13.78 5.15
CA SER A 184 -8.51 12.77 5.42
C SER A 184 -7.84 11.43 5.73
N VAL A 185 -8.42 10.63 6.63
CA VAL A 185 -7.93 9.29 6.96
C VAL A 185 -8.80 8.25 6.28
N VAL A 186 -8.16 7.29 5.62
CA VAL A 186 -8.81 6.14 5.00
C VAL A 186 -8.36 4.87 5.72
N ILE A 187 -9.33 4.04 6.12
CA ILE A 187 -9.08 2.75 6.75
C ILE A 187 -9.41 1.66 5.71
N PRO A 188 -8.41 1.10 5.03
CA PRO A 188 -8.64 0.12 3.97
C PRO A 188 -8.94 -1.26 4.54
N ARG A 189 -9.63 -2.10 3.72
CA ARG A 189 -9.78 -3.55 3.98
C ARG A 189 -8.81 -4.40 3.15
N ALA A 190 -7.82 -3.79 2.51
CA ALA A 190 -6.84 -4.48 1.67
C ALA A 190 -5.88 -5.33 2.51
N ARG A 191 -5.47 -6.48 1.95
CA ARG A 191 -4.50 -7.39 2.57
C ARG A 191 -3.45 -7.79 1.54
N CYS A 192 -2.20 -7.87 1.95
CA CYS A 192 -1.08 -8.38 1.17
C CYS A 192 -0.74 -9.80 1.61
N LEU A 193 -0.50 -10.69 0.64
CA LEU A 193 0.07 -12.00 0.93
C LEU A 193 1.59 -11.87 1.01
N VAL A 194 2.14 -12.18 2.18
CA VAL A 194 3.57 -12.15 2.44
C VAL A 194 4.11 -13.58 2.42
N TYR A 195 5.01 -13.84 1.47
CA TYR A 195 5.71 -15.11 1.36
C TYR A 195 6.89 -15.20 2.34
N PRO A 196 7.32 -16.42 2.70
CA PRO A 196 8.57 -16.60 3.44
C PRO A 196 9.75 -16.00 2.67
N CYS A 197 10.70 -15.42 3.40
CA CYS A 197 11.95 -14.95 2.80
C CYS A 197 12.68 -16.12 2.13
N PRO A 198 13.09 -16.01 0.86
CA PRO A 198 13.92 -17.02 0.22
C PRO A 198 15.23 -17.23 0.99
N ALA A 199 15.69 -18.46 1.09
CA ALA A 199 16.97 -18.76 1.71
C ALA A 199 18.11 -18.12 0.88
N VAL A 200 19.06 -17.48 1.55
CA VAL A 200 20.23 -16.85 0.89
C VAL A 200 21.08 -17.90 0.16
N ASN A 201 21.22 -19.10 0.74
CA ASN A 201 21.90 -20.25 0.14
C ASN A 201 20.95 -21.46 0.23
N PRO A 202 20.01 -21.59 -0.71
CA PRO A 202 19.14 -22.76 -0.70
C PRO A 202 19.98 -24.02 -0.95
N PRO A 203 19.74 -25.10 -0.21
CA PRO A 203 20.35 -26.38 -0.54
C PRO A 203 19.91 -26.76 -1.97
N PRO A 204 20.77 -27.45 -2.73
CA PRO A 204 20.37 -27.93 -4.04
C PRO A 204 19.10 -28.76 -3.92
N LEU A 205 18.17 -28.56 -4.86
CA LEU A 205 16.94 -29.37 -4.88
C LEU A 205 17.32 -30.84 -4.87
N PRO A 206 16.64 -31.70 -4.09
CA PRO A 206 16.86 -33.13 -4.15
C PRO A 206 16.58 -33.60 -5.59
N GLN A 207 17.64 -33.93 -6.31
CA GLN A 207 17.50 -34.50 -7.63
C GLN A 207 16.98 -35.91 -7.41
N SER A 208 15.72 -36.14 -7.75
CA SER A 208 15.19 -37.50 -7.81
C SER A 208 15.94 -38.25 -8.93
N GLY A 209 16.97 -39.02 -8.55
CA GLY A 209 17.67 -39.89 -9.51
C GLY A 209 19.20 -39.76 -9.62
N ARG A 210 19.86 -38.81 -8.96
CA ARG A 210 21.34 -38.78 -8.89
C ARG A 210 21.83 -39.26 -7.53
N GLY A 211 21.61 -40.53 -7.23
CA GLY A 211 22.49 -41.27 -6.33
C GLY A 211 23.81 -41.52 -7.04
N ASP A 212 24.92 -41.22 -6.37
CA ASP A 212 26.31 -41.40 -6.85
C ASP A 212 26.74 -42.88 -7.02
N HIS A 213 25.77 -43.75 -7.17
CA HIS A 213 25.97 -45.17 -7.50
C HIS A 213 25.20 -45.45 -8.79
N GLY A 214 25.94 -45.63 -9.87
CA GLY A 214 25.54 -45.94 -11.25
C GLY A 214 24.61 -47.15 -11.47
N ALA A 215 23.63 -47.33 -10.61
CA ALA A 215 22.45 -48.17 -10.82
C ALA A 215 21.25 -47.20 -10.81
N ALA A 216 20.65 -46.98 -11.99
CA ALA A 216 19.33 -46.39 -12.07
C ALA A 216 18.44 -47.07 -11.02
N GLN A 217 18.02 -46.34 -9.99
CA GLN A 217 17.07 -46.86 -8.99
C GLN A 217 15.74 -47.08 -9.72
N ARG A 218 15.65 -48.26 -10.39
CA ARG A 218 14.41 -48.76 -10.92
C ARG A 218 13.45 -48.92 -9.76
N GLY A 219 12.47 -48.09 -9.67
CA GLY A 219 11.42 -48.29 -8.69
C GLY A 219 10.75 -47.05 -8.08
N GLU A 220 11.29 -45.84 -8.13
CA GLU A 220 10.70 -44.67 -7.44
C GLU A 220 10.29 -43.47 -8.32
N GLY A 221 10.28 -43.66 -9.65
CA GLY A 221 9.84 -42.64 -10.60
C GLY A 221 8.31 -42.57 -10.79
N GLU A 222 7.82 -41.46 -11.35
CA GLU A 222 6.40 -41.26 -11.69
C GLU A 222 6.08 -41.71 -13.12
N HIS A 223 7.08 -41.94 -13.99
CA HIS A 223 6.86 -42.32 -15.36
C HIS A 223 6.81 -43.84 -15.50
N PHE A 224 5.77 -44.31 -16.21
CA PHE A 224 5.60 -45.72 -16.53
C PHE A 224 6.64 -46.13 -17.58
N HIS A 225 7.56 -47.06 -17.24
CA HIS A 225 8.57 -47.61 -18.13
C HIS A 225 8.11 -48.90 -18.79
N GLY A 226 7.52 -49.80 -18.02
CA GLY A 226 7.11 -51.11 -18.54
C GLY A 226 6.43 -52.00 -17.51
N LEU A 227 6.22 -53.26 -17.92
CA LEU A 227 5.68 -54.29 -17.06
C LEU A 227 6.75 -55.38 -16.92
N ARG A 228 6.99 -55.85 -15.72
CA ARG A 228 7.81 -57.01 -15.42
C ARG A 228 7.05 -58.05 -14.61
N GLU A 229 7.50 -59.28 -14.61
CA GLU A 229 6.89 -60.28 -13.73
C GLU A 229 7.09 -59.90 -12.26
N TYR A 230 6.05 -60.07 -11.47
CA TYR A 230 6.02 -59.77 -10.03
C TYR A 230 7.07 -60.61 -9.29
N GLN A 231 7.83 -59.98 -8.43
CA GLN A 231 8.75 -60.62 -7.52
C GLN A 231 8.28 -60.47 -6.07
N PRO A 232 8.45 -61.47 -5.20
CA PRO A 232 8.16 -61.36 -3.79
C PRO A 232 8.91 -60.14 -3.17
N GLY A 233 8.14 -59.19 -2.58
CA GLY A 233 8.68 -57.94 -2.10
C GLY A 233 8.25 -56.68 -2.88
N ASP A 234 7.70 -56.84 -4.08
CA ASP A 234 7.16 -55.72 -4.83
C ASP A 234 5.89 -55.15 -4.15
N PRO A 235 5.72 -53.81 -4.12
CA PRO A 235 4.55 -53.19 -3.53
C PRO A 235 3.26 -53.62 -4.27
N LEU A 236 2.28 -54.13 -3.55
CA LEU A 236 1.01 -54.63 -4.12
C LEU A 236 0.26 -53.54 -4.90
N ARG A 237 0.43 -52.27 -4.57
CA ARG A 237 -0.17 -51.14 -5.28
C ARG A 237 0.34 -50.96 -6.72
N ARG A 238 1.52 -51.56 -7.05
CA ARG A 238 2.12 -51.50 -8.39
C ARG A 238 1.70 -52.66 -9.26
N ILE A 239 0.94 -53.63 -8.77
CA ILE A 239 0.46 -54.73 -9.56
C ILE A 239 -0.48 -54.24 -10.69
N ALA A 240 -0.20 -54.65 -11.91
CA ALA A 240 -1.02 -54.39 -13.07
C ALA A 240 -2.15 -55.43 -13.17
N TRP A 241 -3.14 -55.33 -12.29
CA TRP A 241 -4.21 -56.32 -12.14
C TRP A 241 -4.88 -56.73 -13.43
N ARG A 242 -5.17 -55.77 -14.33
CA ARG A 242 -5.83 -56.06 -15.60
C ARG A 242 -4.99 -56.92 -16.52
N THR A 243 -3.69 -56.65 -16.57
CA THR A 243 -2.75 -57.44 -17.38
C THR A 243 -2.48 -58.79 -16.77
N SER A 244 -2.32 -58.81 -15.44
CA SER A 244 -2.11 -60.05 -14.67
C SER A 244 -3.28 -61.02 -14.82
N ALA A 245 -4.52 -60.53 -14.79
CA ALA A 245 -5.70 -61.34 -14.99
C ALA A 245 -5.78 -61.94 -16.42
N ARG A 246 -5.30 -61.20 -17.43
CA ARG A 246 -5.33 -61.65 -18.81
C ARG A 246 -4.29 -62.76 -19.11
N HIS A 247 -3.15 -62.68 -18.45
CA HIS A 247 -2.01 -63.58 -18.72
C HIS A 247 -1.85 -64.65 -17.61
N GLN A 248 -2.73 -64.69 -16.62
CA GLN A 248 -2.70 -65.63 -15.47
C GLN A 248 -1.36 -65.65 -14.71
N LYS A 249 -0.58 -64.56 -14.81
CA LYS A 249 0.66 -64.31 -14.11
C LYS A 249 0.63 -62.90 -13.51
N LEU A 250 1.25 -62.72 -12.35
CA LEU A 250 1.34 -61.41 -11.74
C LEU A 250 2.39 -60.54 -12.41
N TYR A 251 2.00 -59.35 -12.84
CA TYR A 251 2.86 -58.30 -13.39
C TYR A 251 2.90 -57.08 -12.49
N SER A 252 4.09 -56.55 -12.25
CA SER A 252 4.33 -55.29 -11.58
C SER A 252 4.67 -54.19 -12.58
N ARG A 253 4.17 -52.96 -12.33
CA ARG A 253 4.52 -51.76 -13.11
C ARG A 253 5.92 -51.32 -12.74
N GLU A 254 6.79 -51.21 -13.71
CA GLU A 254 8.12 -50.65 -13.56
C GLU A 254 8.04 -49.14 -13.84
N MET A 255 8.45 -48.34 -12.87
CA MET A 255 8.44 -46.88 -12.95
C MET A 255 9.88 -46.40 -13.13
N GLU A 256 10.09 -45.38 -13.94
CA GLU A 256 11.38 -44.74 -14.16
C GLU A 256 11.34 -43.28 -13.71
N ALA A 257 12.41 -42.79 -13.12
CA ALA A 257 12.57 -41.38 -12.85
C ALA A 257 12.77 -40.64 -14.19
N PRO A 258 12.21 -39.41 -14.35
CA PRO A 258 12.42 -38.62 -15.54
C PRO A 258 13.92 -38.43 -15.78
N ARG A 259 14.38 -38.68 -17.01
CA ARG A 259 15.70 -38.29 -17.47
C ARG A 259 15.60 -36.86 -17.93
N ASP A 260 16.23 -35.92 -17.18
CA ASP A 260 16.53 -34.57 -17.69
C ASP A 260 17.71 -34.63 -18.66
#